data_22ae5fdfddfaf935309df4ce6b0675ca
#
_entry.id   22ae5fdfddfaf935309df4ce6b0675ca
#
_cell.length_a   1.000
_cell.length_b   1.000
_cell.length_c   1.000
_cell.angle_alpha   90.00
_cell.angle_beta   90.00
_cell.angle_gamma   90.00
#
_symmetry.space_group_name_H-M   'P 1'
#
loop_
_entity.id
_entity.type
_entity.pdbx_description
1 polymer ?
#
loop_
_entity_poly.entity_id
_entity_poly.type
_entity_poly.pdbx_seq_one_letter_code
_entity_poly.pdbx_strand_id
1 'polypeptide(L)'
;AAANNSCGEGVTWALADGTLTISGTGRMTNFTKDAPAPWAAQADQITTVEVEGTVTSVGATAFKDCTALTTVNIADGVEYIEAGAFNGCTALTELNIPLSVGYIKTGAFKGCTALTSVTIRDDCRLDMNVFPDTVEVNYAEG
;
A
#
# COMPACT_ATOMS: atom_id res chain seq x y z
N ALA A 1 17.35 21.26 -11.43
CA ALA A 1 16.16 20.55 -11.86
C ALA A 1 15.41 20.04 -10.64
N ALA A 2 14.12 20.06 -10.73
CA ALA A 2 13.30 19.48 -9.68
C ALA A 2 13.61 17.98 -9.56
N ALA A 3 13.58 17.49 -8.35
CA ALA A 3 13.71 16.06 -8.12
C ALA A 3 12.60 15.34 -8.88
N ASN A 4 12.93 14.17 -9.42
CA ASN A 4 11.95 13.35 -10.09
C ASN A 4 11.12 12.61 -9.02
N ASN A 5 9.92 13.11 -8.78
CA ASN A 5 9.01 12.51 -7.81
C ASN A 5 8.03 11.54 -8.46
N SER A 6 8.38 10.99 -9.60
CA SER A 6 7.54 10.02 -10.28
C SER A 6 7.63 8.66 -9.58
N CYS A 7 6.49 8.02 -9.42
CA CYS A 7 6.40 6.63 -8.96
C CYS A 7 5.45 5.83 -9.84
N GLY A 8 5.27 6.27 -11.06
CA GLY A 8 4.44 5.66 -12.08
C GLY A 8 4.15 6.68 -13.16
N GLU A 9 3.66 6.22 -14.31
CA GLU A 9 3.26 7.14 -15.36
C GLU A 9 2.04 7.92 -14.88
N GLY A 10 2.20 9.23 -14.72
CA GLY A 10 1.14 10.09 -14.21
C GLY A 10 0.95 10.05 -12.70
N VAL A 11 1.79 9.33 -11.98
CA VAL A 11 1.69 9.18 -10.53
C VAL A 11 2.94 9.76 -9.88
N THR A 12 2.74 10.56 -8.84
CA THR A 12 3.83 11.25 -8.14
C THR A 12 3.74 11.03 -6.63
N TRP A 13 4.83 11.31 -5.94
CA TRP A 13 4.90 11.15 -4.50
C TRP A 13 5.53 12.36 -3.84
N ALA A 14 5.17 12.58 -2.58
CA ALA A 14 5.80 13.60 -1.74
C ALA A 14 5.88 13.09 -0.31
N LEU A 15 7.00 13.32 0.34
CA LEU A 15 7.20 12.95 1.74
C LEU A 15 7.42 14.20 2.57
N ALA A 16 6.56 14.42 3.56
CA ALA A 16 6.67 15.55 4.48
C ALA A 16 6.19 15.13 5.85
N ASP A 17 6.99 15.41 6.87
CA ASP A 17 6.63 15.16 8.27
C ASP A 17 6.14 13.73 8.54
N GLY A 18 6.79 12.76 7.90
CA GLY A 18 6.44 11.35 8.07
C GLY A 18 5.29 10.87 7.23
N THR A 19 4.61 11.74 6.49
CA THR A 19 3.49 11.35 5.63
C THR A 19 3.95 11.29 4.18
N LEU A 20 3.81 10.11 3.59
CA LEU A 20 4.07 9.90 2.17
C LEU A 20 2.74 9.97 1.43
N THR A 21 2.60 10.93 0.55
CA THR A 21 1.39 11.15 -0.24
C THR A 21 1.65 10.72 -1.69
N ILE A 22 0.81 9.84 -2.18
CA ILE A 22 0.81 9.38 -3.58
C ILE A 22 -0.38 10.02 -4.27
N SER A 23 -0.14 10.69 -5.37
CA SER A 23 -1.21 11.40 -6.09
C SER A 23 -1.04 11.29 -7.60
N GLY A 24 -2.02 11.77 -8.34
CA GLY A 24 -2.01 11.72 -9.80
C GLY A 24 -3.04 10.74 -10.32
N THR A 25 -2.81 10.24 -11.54
CA THR A 25 -3.76 9.38 -12.22
C THR A 25 -3.03 8.19 -12.85
N GLY A 26 -3.52 6.98 -12.60
CA GLY A 26 -3.00 5.78 -13.22
C GLY A 26 -2.37 4.81 -12.22
N ARG A 27 -1.53 3.94 -12.74
CA ARG A 27 -0.89 2.89 -11.95
C ARG A 27 0.41 3.34 -11.33
N MET A 28 0.60 2.96 -10.08
CA MET A 28 1.93 3.02 -9.48
C MET A 28 2.83 1.95 -10.12
N THR A 29 4.10 2.26 -10.29
CA THR A 29 5.10 1.30 -10.76
C THR A 29 5.18 0.10 -9.82
N ASN A 30 5.39 -1.09 -10.38
CA ASN A 30 5.74 -2.25 -9.58
C ASN A 30 7.25 -2.24 -9.36
N PHE A 31 7.65 -2.10 -8.12
CA PHE A 31 9.06 -1.99 -7.77
C PHE A 31 9.66 -3.37 -7.54
N THR A 32 10.97 -3.47 -7.65
CA THR A 32 11.70 -4.71 -7.47
C THR A 32 12.92 -4.48 -6.59
N LYS A 33 13.59 -5.56 -6.22
CA LYS A 33 14.81 -5.47 -5.44
C LYS A 33 15.89 -4.63 -6.15
N ASP A 34 15.96 -4.76 -7.46
CA ASP A 34 16.96 -4.04 -8.26
C ASP A 34 16.50 -2.62 -8.64
N ALA A 35 15.20 -2.37 -8.58
CA ALA A 35 14.61 -1.08 -8.86
C ALA A 35 13.61 -0.74 -7.76
N PRO A 36 14.11 -0.40 -6.57
CA PRO A 36 13.23 -0.15 -5.43
C PRO A 36 12.46 1.15 -5.56
N ALA A 37 11.46 1.32 -4.70
CA ALA A 37 10.68 2.55 -4.66
C ALA A 37 11.61 3.75 -4.37
N PRO A 38 11.29 4.93 -4.91
CA PRO A 38 12.16 6.10 -4.73
C PRO A 38 12.33 6.54 -3.27
N TRP A 39 11.39 6.14 -2.40
CA TRP A 39 11.45 6.47 -0.97
C TRP A 39 12.05 5.34 -0.12
N ALA A 40 12.57 4.29 -0.74
CA ALA A 40 13.03 3.11 0.01
C ALA A 40 14.10 3.45 1.05
N ALA A 41 14.98 4.40 0.77
CA ALA A 41 16.02 4.80 1.72
C ALA A 41 15.45 5.55 2.94
N GLN A 42 14.21 5.99 2.85
CA GLN A 42 13.53 6.75 3.91
C GLN A 42 12.40 5.95 4.55
N ALA A 43 12.39 4.64 4.34
CA ALA A 43 11.31 3.77 4.80
C ALA A 43 11.08 3.89 6.31
N ASP A 44 12.13 4.06 7.09
CA ASP A 44 12.02 4.20 8.54
C ASP A 44 11.49 5.55 9.00
N GLN A 45 11.30 6.50 8.08
CA GLN A 45 10.74 7.81 8.37
C GLN A 45 9.28 7.93 7.97
N ILE A 46 8.74 6.93 7.28
CA ILE A 46 7.36 6.94 6.80
C ILE A 46 6.46 6.37 7.88
N THR A 47 5.60 7.19 8.45
CA THR A 47 4.64 6.77 9.48
C THR A 47 3.22 6.68 8.95
N THR A 48 2.89 7.42 7.90
CA THR A 48 1.56 7.45 7.28
C THR A 48 1.70 7.41 5.77
N VAL A 49 0.87 6.63 5.11
CA VAL A 49 0.75 6.62 3.65
C VAL A 49 -0.65 7.06 3.27
N GLU A 50 -0.73 8.04 2.38
CA GLU A 50 -1.98 8.53 1.81
C GLU A 50 -1.93 8.30 0.31
N VAL A 51 -2.83 7.46 -0.22
CA VAL A 51 -2.97 7.26 -1.66
C VAL A 51 -4.21 8.00 -2.10
N GLU A 52 -4.04 9.00 -2.94
CA GLU A 52 -5.10 9.96 -3.30
C GLU A 52 -5.47 9.90 -4.76
N GLY A 53 -6.52 10.65 -5.08
CA GLY A 53 -6.89 10.94 -6.45
C GLY A 53 -7.40 9.73 -7.20
N THR A 54 -6.93 9.63 -8.45
CA THR A 54 -7.33 8.57 -9.36
C THR A 54 -6.21 7.55 -9.59
N VAL A 55 -5.36 7.37 -8.59
CA VAL A 55 -4.37 6.28 -8.58
C VAL A 55 -5.13 4.95 -8.53
N THR A 56 -4.79 4.02 -9.41
CA THR A 56 -5.55 2.79 -9.58
C THR A 56 -4.89 1.56 -8.95
N SER A 57 -3.61 1.65 -8.59
CA SER A 57 -2.94 0.52 -7.93
C SER A 57 -1.90 0.98 -6.93
N VAL A 58 -1.66 0.14 -5.92
CA VAL A 58 -0.50 0.26 -5.04
C VAL A 58 0.55 -0.71 -5.59
N GLY A 59 1.71 -0.20 -5.95
CA GLY A 59 2.73 -0.97 -6.65
C GLY A 59 3.35 -2.10 -5.84
N ALA A 60 3.85 -3.11 -6.54
CA ALA A 60 4.51 -4.23 -5.88
C ALA A 60 5.70 -3.73 -5.05
N THR A 61 5.83 -4.24 -3.85
CA THR A 61 6.87 -3.94 -2.86
C THR A 61 7.06 -2.45 -2.56
N ALA A 62 6.08 -1.62 -2.92
CA ALA A 62 6.19 -0.17 -2.79
C ALA A 62 6.52 0.27 -1.36
N PHE A 63 5.92 -0.38 -0.37
CA PHE A 63 6.11 -0.02 1.04
C PHE A 63 6.68 -1.19 1.86
N LYS A 64 7.39 -2.08 1.19
CA LYS A 64 8.01 -3.22 1.85
C LYS A 64 8.98 -2.73 2.93
N ASP A 65 8.89 -3.35 4.10
CA ASP A 65 9.75 -3.06 5.25
C ASP A 65 9.67 -1.61 5.75
N CYS A 66 8.53 -0.97 5.57
CA CYS A 66 8.25 0.31 6.20
C CYS A 66 7.88 0.06 7.66
N THR A 67 8.90 -0.15 8.49
CA THR A 67 8.71 -0.62 9.87
C THR A 67 8.18 0.44 10.83
N ALA A 68 8.19 1.71 10.44
CA ALA A 68 7.60 2.80 11.23
C ALA A 68 6.18 3.13 10.78
N LEU A 69 5.70 2.53 9.70
CA LEU A 69 4.39 2.82 9.14
C LEU A 69 3.28 2.28 10.05
N THR A 70 2.41 3.18 10.51
CA THR A 70 1.30 2.83 11.40
C THR A 70 -0.06 2.98 10.74
N THR A 71 -0.19 3.85 9.74
CA THR A 71 -1.48 4.22 9.16
C THR A 71 -1.41 4.25 7.64
N VAL A 72 -2.35 3.59 6.99
CA VAL A 72 -2.48 3.60 5.52
C VAL A 72 -3.91 3.95 5.16
N ASN A 73 -4.07 5.01 4.37
CA ASN A 73 -5.36 5.45 3.84
C ASN A 73 -5.30 5.39 2.31
N ILE A 74 -6.19 4.63 1.72
CA ILE A 74 -6.23 4.36 0.29
C ILE A 74 -7.53 4.90 -0.28
N ALA A 75 -7.45 5.72 -1.33
CA ALA A 75 -8.61 6.35 -1.95
C ALA A 75 -9.44 5.35 -2.78
N ASP A 76 -10.68 5.70 -3.01
CA ASP A 76 -11.67 4.85 -3.68
C ASP A 76 -11.36 4.53 -5.14
N GLY A 77 -10.36 5.09 -5.74
CA GLY A 77 -9.97 4.76 -7.12
C GLY A 77 -9.08 3.54 -7.25
N VAL A 78 -8.53 3.07 -6.15
CA VAL A 78 -7.56 1.95 -6.17
C VAL A 78 -8.30 0.63 -6.36
N GLU A 79 -7.89 -0.13 -7.38
CA GLU A 79 -8.51 -1.40 -7.74
C GLU A 79 -7.64 -2.60 -7.39
N TYR A 80 -6.31 -2.39 -7.31
CA TYR A 80 -5.33 -3.46 -7.10
C TYR A 80 -4.33 -3.08 -6.03
N ILE A 81 -4.03 -4.04 -5.15
CA ILE A 81 -2.87 -3.94 -4.26
C ILE A 81 -1.93 -5.04 -4.71
N GLU A 82 -0.77 -4.65 -5.23
CA GLU A 82 0.16 -5.58 -5.88
C GLU A 82 0.94 -6.42 -4.87
N ALA A 83 1.65 -7.42 -5.36
CA ALA A 83 2.36 -8.38 -4.52
C ALA A 83 3.35 -7.70 -3.58
N GLY A 84 3.32 -8.05 -2.31
CA GLY A 84 4.28 -7.58 -1.31
C GLY A 84 4.23 -6.08 -1.02
N ALA A 85 3.17 -5.39 -1.45
CA ALA A 85 3.12 -3.92 -1.35
C ALA A 85 3.42 -3.39 0.05
N PHE A 86 2.94 -4.05 1.10
CA PHE A 86 3.16 -3.66 2.49
C PHE A 86 3.82 -4.77 3.30
N ASN A 87 4.56 -5.65 2.62
CA ASN A 87 5.22 -6.76 3.28
C ASN A 87 6.20 -6.24 4.34
N GLY A 88 6.08 -6.74 5.57
CA GLY A 88 7.01 -6.37 6.63
C GLY A 88 6.69 -5.05 7.34
N CYS A 89 5.52 -4.48 7.12
CA CYS A 89 5.09 -3.28 7.84
C CYS A 89 4.62 -3.68 9.24
N THR A 90 5.58 -3.96 10.12
CA THR A 90 5.32 -4.57 11.43
C THR A 90 4.61 -3.66 12.43
N ALA A 91 4.57 -2.35 12.18
CA ALA A 91 3.88 -1.39 13.06
C ALA A 91 2.50 -0.99 12.54
N LEU A 92 2.09 -1.49 11.38
CA LEU A 92 0.82 -1.10 10.77
C LEU A 92 -0.37 -1.56 11.60
N THR A 93 -1.16 -0.61 12.08
CA THR A 93 -2.35 -0.87 12.90
C THR A 93 -3.63 -0.34 12.25
N GLU A 94 -3.55 0.74 11.48
CA GLU A 94 -4.70 1.36 10.86
C GLU A 94 -4.60 1.25 9.35
N LEU A 95 -5.47 0.43 8.77
CA LEU A 95 -5.48 0.18 7.34
C LEU A 95 -6.90 0.35 6.83
N ASN A 96 -7.08 1.31 5.92
CA ASN A 96 -8.36 1.56 5.28
C ASN A 96 -8.28 1.13 3.83
N ILE A 97 -8.88 -0.03 3.52
CA ILE A 97 -8.94 -0.58 2.16
C ILE A 97 -10.31 -0.20 1.59
N PRO A 98 -10.37 0.60 0.52
CA PRO A 98 -11.66 0.99 -0.04
C PRO A 98 -12.35 -0.19 -0.73
N LEU A 99 -13.66 -0.11 -0.86
CA LEU A 99 -14.43 -1.18 -1.51
C LEU A 99 -14.19 -1.25 -3.02
N SER A 100 -13.46 -0.30 -3.58
CA SER A 100 -13.03 -0.35 -4.98
C SER A 100 -11.97 -1.43 -5.23
N VAL A 101 -11.24 -1.85 -4.19
CA VAL A 101 -10.17 -2.84 -4.34
C VAL A 101 -10.79 -4.21 -4.60
N GLY A 102 -10.53 -4.75 -5.78
CA GLY A 102 -11.07 -6.04 -6.20
C GLY A 102 -10.04 -7.17 -6.22
N TYR A 103 -8.77 -6.87 -6.02
CA TYR A 103 -7.72 -7.88 -6.06
C TYR A 103 -6.55 -7.46 -5.19
N ILE A 104 -6.21 -8.31 -4.23
CA ILE A 104 -5.03 -8.11 -3.37
C ILE A 104 -4.10 -9.29 -3.61
N LYS A 105 -2.90 -9.01 -4.08
CA LYS A 105 -1.99 -10.05 -4.55
C LYS A 105 -1.12 -10.61 -3.44
N THR A 106 -0.40 -11.67 -3.80
CA THR A 106 0.39 -12.48 -2.86
C THR A 106 1.23 -11.63 -1.91
N GLY A 107 1.10 -11.94 -0.62
CA GLY A 107 1.98 -11.37 0.40
C GLY A 107 1.83 -9.87 0.63
N ALA A 108 0.78 -9.24 0.10
CA ALA A 108 0.65 -7.78 0.15
C ALA A 108 0.79 -7.22 1.57
N PHE A 109 0.25 -7.91 2.57
CA PHE A 109 0.34 -7.50 3.98
C PHE A 109 1.02 -8.56 4.84
N LYS A 110 1.82 -9.42 4.22
CA LYS A 110 2.57 -10.43 4.94
C LYS A 110 3.51 -9.75 5.94
N GLY A 111 3.55 -10.26 7.16
CA GLY A 111 4.41 -9.68 8.18
C GLY A 111 3.84 -8.45 8.88
N CYS A 112 2.63 -8.03 8.56
CA CYS A 112 1.96 -6.92 9.24
C CYS A 112 1.39 -7.41 10.57
N THR A 113 2.28 -7.70 11.52
CA THR A 113 1.95 -8.43 12.74
C THR A 113 1.19 -7.60 13.78
N ALA A 114 1.18 -6.28 13.64
CA ALA A 114 0.40 -5.41 14.52
C ALA A 114 -1.05 -5.25 14.06
N LEU A 115 -1.36 -5.69 12.84
CA LEU A 115 -2.69 -5.55 12.27
C LEU A 115 -3.63 -6.59 12.87
N THR A 116 -4.79 -6.16 13.36
CA THR A 116 -5.73 -7.06 14.03
C THR A 116 -6.95 -7.40 13.20
N SER A 117 -7.43 -6.47 12.39
CA SER A 117 -8.59 -6.70 11.54
C SER A 117 -8.54 -5.81 10.31
N VAL A 118 -9.19 -6.26 9.25
CA VAL A 118 -9.38 -5.49 8.02
C VAL A 118 -10.79 -5.74 7.50
N THR A 119 -11.32 -4.80 6.73
CA THR A 119 -12.59 -4.97 6.02
C THR A 119 -12.31 -4.81 4.54
N ILE A 120 -12.76 -5.78 3.74
CA ILE A 120 -12.59 -5.78 2.29
C ILE A 120 -13.93 -6.02 1.62
N ARG A 121 -14.02 -5.73 0.33
CA ARG A 121 -15.23 -6.03 -0.46
C ARG A 121 -15.44 -7.55 -0.48
N ASP A 122 -16.68 -7.98 -0.39
CA ASP A 122 -17.02 -9.40 -0.23
C ASP A 122 -16.58 -10.28 -1.41
N ASP A 123 -16.41 -9.71 -2.61
CA ASP A 123 -15.92 -10.43 -3.77
C ASP A 123 -14.47 -10.08 -4.12
N CYS A 124 -13.74 -9.45 -3.19
CA CYS A 124 -12.33 -9.16 -3.41
C CYS A 124 -11.53 -10.45 -3.54
N ARG A 125 -10.77 -10.56 -4.63
CA ARG A 125 -9.90 -11.71 -4.83
C ARG A 125 -8.66 -11.57 -3.97
N LEU A 126 -8.35 -12.61 -3.21
CA LEU A 126 -7.15 -12.68 -2.38
C LEU A 126 -6.26 -13.80 -2.88
N ASP A 127 -5.00 -13.46 -3.14
CA ASP A 127 -3.98 -14.47 -3.41
C ASP A 127 -3.50 -15.11 -2.10
N MET A 128 -2.48 -15.92 -2.18
CA MET A 128 -1.94 -16.62 -1.00
C MET A 128 -1.18 -15.67 -0.10
N ASN A 129 -1.29 -15.90 1.21
CA ASN A 129 -0.47 -15.22 2.21
C ASN A 129 -0.63 -13.69 2.21
N VAL A 130 -1.85 -13.22 1.91
CA VAL A 130 -2.09 -11.77 1.87
C VAL A 130 -1.98 -11.15 3.25
N PHE A 131 -2.59 -11.79 4.26
CA PHE A 131 -2.59 -11.30 5.64
C PHE A 131 -1.98 -12.32 6.59
N PRO A 132 -1.41 -11.87 7.74
CA PRO A 132 -1.05 -12.80 8.81
C PRO A 132 -2.27 -13.60 9.27
N ASP A 133 -2.06 -14.82 9.74
CA ASP A 133 -3.14 -15.71 10.21
C ASP A 133 -3.92 -15.10 11.37
N THR A 134 -3.33 -14.17 12.10
CA THR A 134 -3.95 -13.52 13.25
C THR A 134 -4.91 -12.40 12.89
N VAL A 135 -4.96 -12.00 11.62
CA VAL A 135 -5.82 -10.91 11.17
C VAL A 135 -7.24 -11.41 10.94
N GLU A 136 -8.20 -10.72 11.54
CA GLU A 136 -9.61 -10.97 11.26
C GLU A 136 -10.00 -10.24 9.98
N VAL A 137 -10.49 -10.98 9.00
CA VAL A 137 -10.92 -10.40 7.72
C VAL A 137 -12.43 -10.30 7.73
N ASN A 138 -12.94 -9.09 7.59
CA ASN A 138 -14.37 -8.80 7.53
C ASN A 138 -14.73 -8.43 6.09
N TYR A 139 -15.93 -8.77 5.68
CA TYR A 139 -16.39 -8.58 4.31
C TYR A 139 -17.55 -7.61 4.27
N ALA A 140 -17.53 -6.71 3.31
CA ALA A 140 -18.57 -5.72 3.12
C ALA A 140 -19.08 -5.77 1.67
N GLU A 141 -20.35 -5.48 1.47
CA GLU A 141 -20.91 -5.41 0.13
C GLU A 141 -20.34 -4.20 -0.60
N GLY A 142 -19.90 -4.46 -1.82
CA GLY A 142 -19.30 -3.42 -2.66
C GLY A 142 -20.32 -2.52 -3.33
#